data_53802ac08f07824455a4e9aa40810ffa
#
_entry.id   53802ac08f07824455a4e9aa40810ffa
#
_cell.length_a   1.000
_cell.length_b   1.000
_cell.length_c   1.000
_cell.angle_alpha   90.00
_cell.angle_beta   90.00
_cell.angle_gamma   90.00
#
_symmetry.space_group_name_H-M   'P 1'
#
loop_
_entity.id
_entity.type
_entity.pdbx_description
1 polymer ?
#
loop_
_entity_poly.entity_id
_entity_poly.type
_entity_poly.pdbx_seq_one_letter_code
_entity_poly.pdbx_strand_id
1 'polypeptide(L)'
;WKNVTLLGAVLFLAVLGMVWLFRKRKPGMLAGQNRFVTVTVLLLVIFSTMPLLSVYLPKGHDLNFHLYRIEAIKEALQAGQIPVRMPFSWNNGYGYAVSIFYGELLLYIPALLRIIGFSVQNAYKIFVLGINLLTCLTAYYCLQKMLKYSRAALRGCVVYMLSPYRLSCLFLRASVGEYTAMAFLPLVFYGLYRILSDETDWQKEKMIWLPMVVGYSGIVQSHVISCVIAGIFTALICLVMIRKLFWLRRLKELVKAGAFTILLNCWYLVPFLDYMRLGYV
;
A
#
# COMPACT_ATOMS: atom_id res chain seq x y z
N TRP A 1 -20.67 -11.03 18.29
CA TRP A 1 -19.97 -12.34 18.20
C TRP A 1 -19.62 -12.67 16.75
N LYS A 2 -20.56 -12.63 15.78
CA LYS A 2 -20.30 -12.96 14.35
C LYS A 2 -19.14 -12.15 13.72
N ASN A 3 -18.97 -10.89 14.12
CA ASN A 3 -17.91 -10.03 13.57
C ASN A 3 -16.52 -10.41 14.10
N VAL A 4 -16.41 -10.81 15.36
CA VAL A 4 -15.15 -11.23 15.98
C VAL A 4 -14.70 -12.58 15.40
N THR A 5 -15.64 -13.50 15.19
CA THR A 5 -15.34 -14.82 14.58
C THR A 5 -14.92 -14.68 13.13
N LEU A 6 -15.53 -13.77 12.36
CA LEU A 6 -15.18 -13.54 10.96
C LEU A 6 -13.77 -12.92 10.83
N LEU A 7 -13.46 -11.89 11.63
CA LEU A 7 -12.13 -11.29 11.63
C LEU A 7 -11.08 -12.30 12.10
N GLY A 8 -11.41 -13.11 13.12
CA GLY A 8 -10.57 -14.21 13.59
C GLY A 8 -10.32 -15.26 12.48
N ALA A 9 -11.34 -15.63 11.70
CA ALA A 9 -11.19 -16.54 10.57
C ALA A 9 -10.31 -15.96 9.46
N VAL A 10 -10.48 -14.67 9.11
CA VAL A 10 -9.64 -13.99 8.11
C VAL A 10 -8.18 -13.87 8.60
N LEU A 11 -7.97 -13.53 9.87
CA LEU A 11 -6.64 -13.54 10.49
C LEU A 11 -6.01 -14.92 10.43
N PHE A 12 -6.77 -15.98 10.78
CA PHE A 12 -6.32 -17.36 10.72
C PHE A 12 -5.94 -17.77 9.30
N LEU A 13 -6.77 -17.46 8.29
CA LEU A 13 -6.47 -17.74 6.88
C LEU A 13 -5.26 -16.95 6.38
N ALA A 14 -5.10 -15.68 6.78
CA ALA A 14 -3.92 -14.88 6.46
C ALA A 14 -2.65 -15.48 7.08
N VAL A 15 -2.76 -15.96 8.33
CA VAL A 15 -1.68 -16.68 9.02
C VAL A 15 -1.32 -17.98 8.28
N LEU A 16 -2.32 -18.78 7.91
CA LEU A 16 -2.09 -20.02 7.16
C LEU A 16 -1.48 -19.75 5.79
N GLY A 17 -1.96 -18.73 5.07
CA GLY A 17 -1.40 -18.32 3.78
C GLY A 17 0.06 -17.89 3.90
N MET A 18 0.39 -17.11 4.94
CA MET A 18 1.78 -16.72 5.23
C MET A 18 2.65 -17.93 5.58
N VAL A 19 2.19 -18.81 6.48
CA VAL A 19 2.92 -20.04 6.83
C VAL A 19 3.16 -20.89 5.59
N TRP A 20 2.17 -20.99 4.68
CA TRP A 20 2.30 -21.73 3.43
C TRP A 20 3.31 -21.08 2.47
N LEU A 21 3.29 -19.76 2.29
CA LEU A 21 4.24 -19.01 1.46
C LEU A 21 5.68 -19.17 1.96
N PHE A 22 5.87 -19.16 3.28
CA PHE A 22 7.21 -19.34 3.87
C PHE A 22 7.66 -20.80 3.93
N ARG A 23 6.74 -21.78 3.90
CA ARG A 23 7.06 -23.20 3.92
C ARG A 23 7.65 -23.73 2.61
N LYS A 24 7.35 -23.10 1.48
CA LYS A 24 7.86 -23.48 0.15
C LYS A 24 9.35 -23.16 -0.10
N ARG A 25 10.04 -22.48 0.82
CA ARG A 25 11.49 -22.26 0.69
C ARG A 25 12.26 -23.40 1.33
N LYS A 26 13.24 -23.95 0.56
CA LYS A 26 14.05 -25.15 0.87
C LYS A 26 14.50 -25.24 2.34
N PRO A 27 14.41 -26.40 2.99
CA PRO A 27 14.90 -26.63 4.33
C PRO A 27 16.41 -26.72 4.32
N GLY A 28 17.07 -25.67 4.69
CA GLY A 28 18.49 -25.64 4.98
C GLY A 28 18.71 -24.66 6.14
N MET A 29 19.76 -24.80 6.92
CA MET A 29 20.24 -24.05 8.10
C MET A 29 19.46 -22.77 8.58
N LEU A 30 18.40 -22.32 7.85
CA LEU A 30 17.56 -21.15 8.07
C LEU A 30 16.18 -21.46 8.71
N ALA A 31 15.87 -22.73 9.04
CA ALA A 31 14.51 -23.09 9.48
C ALA A 31 14.09 -22.40 10.79
N GLY A 32 15.00 -22.26 11.75
CA GLY A 32 14.75 -21.55 13.01
C GLY A 32 14.60 -20.04 12.82
N GLN A 33 15.45 -19.45 11.99
CA GLN A 33 15.40 -18.01 11.68
C GLN A 33 14.13 -17.65 10.90
N ASN A 34 13.69 -18.50 9.96
CA ASN A 34 12.44 -18.29 9.23
C ASN A 34 11.22 -18.38 10.14
N ARG A 35 11.20 -19.32 11.10
CA ARG A 35 10.12 -19.41 12.10
C ARG A 35 10.03 -18.16 12.95
N PHE A 36 11.15 -17.68 13.46
CA PHE A 36 11.20 -16.46 14.29
C PHE A 36 10.68 -15.25 13.51
N VAL A 37 11.11 -15.06 12.27
CA VAL A 37 10.62 -13.97 11.41
C VAL A 37 9.13 -14.09 11.17
N THR A 38 8.65 -15.29 10.80
CA THR A 38 7.21 -15.51 10.54
C THR A 38 6.38 -15.20 11.78
N VAL A 39 6.75 -15.74 12.93
CA VAL A 39 6.02 -15.50 14.20
C VAL A 39 6.02 -14.00 14.53
N THR A 40 7.15 -13.32 14.40
CA THR A 40 7.22 -11.88 14.71
C THR A 40 6.37 -11.04 13.73
N VAL A 41 6.40 -11.36 12.44
CA VAL A 41 5.54 -10.69 11.44
C VAL A 41 4.06 -10.89 11.79
N LEU A 42 3.67 -12.11 12.15
CA LEU A 42 2.29 -12.41 12.54
C LEU A 42 1.87 -11.63 13.80
N LEU A 43 2.69 -11.69 14.84
CA LEU A 43 2.43 -10.95 16.09
C LEU A 43 2.33 -9.45 15.83
N LEU A 44 3.18 -8.91 14.96
CA LEU A 44 3.20 -7.50 14.61
C LEU A 44 1.92 -7.08 13.86
N VAL A 45 1.46 -7.90 12.91
CA VAL A 45 0.20 -7.66 12.20
C VAL A 45 -1.00 -7.77 13.15
N ILE A 46 -1.05 -8.79 14.00
CA ILE A 46 -2.11 -8.96 15.01
C ILE A 46 -2.12 -7.74 15.95
N PHE A 47 -0.98 -7.38 16.49
CA PHE A 47 -0.86 -6.25 17.43
C PHE A 47 -1.28 -4.92 16.78
N SER A 48 -0.81 -4.64 15.57
CA SER A 48 -1.17 -3.42 14.84
C SER A 48 -2.63 -3.40 14.35
N THR A 49 -3.35 -4.52 14.41
CA THR A 49 -4.76 -4.63 14.01
C THR A 49 -5.69 -4.79 15.22
N MET A 50 -5.14 -4.94 16.42
CA MET A 50 -5.87 -5.26 17.64
C MET A 50 -7.06 -4.30 17.93
N PRO A 51 -6.96 -2.97 17.75
CA PRO A 51 -8.10 -2.07 17.95
C PRO A 51 -9.33 -2.37 17.08
N LEU A 52 -9.15 -3.04 15.93
CA LEU A 52 -10.25 -3.44 15.03
C LEU A 52 -10.98 -4.70 15.49
N LEU A 53 -10.48 -5.41 16.51
CA LEU A 53 -11.16 -6.57 17.10
C LEU A 53 -12.41 -6.18 17.89
N SER A 54 -12.55 -4.89 18.26
CA SER A 54 -13.76 -4.36 18.90
C SER A 54 -15.00 -4.58 18.02
N VAL A 55 -16.18 -4.65 18.63
CA VAL A 55 -17.45 -4.82 17.91
C VAL A 55 -17.67 -3.66 16.92
N TYR A 56 -17.41 -2.44 17.38
CA TYR A 56 -17.53 -1.22 16.59
C TYR A 56 -16.16 -0.75 16.08
N LEU A 57 -16.16 0.00 14.98
CA LEU A 57 -14.95 0.66 14.50
C LEU A 57 -14.54 1.79 15.48
N PRO A 58 -13.23 1.95 15.75
CA PRO A 58 -12.73 3.14 16.44
C PRO A 58 -13.17 4.41 15.69
N LYS A 59 -13.63 5.41 16.42
CA LYS A 59 -14.05 6.68 15.82
C LYS A 59 -12.81 7.43 15.30
N GLY A 60 -12.70 7.53 13.98
CA GLY A 60 -11.63 8.29 13.30
C GLY A 60 -12.18 9.53 12.61
N HIS A 61 -11.32 10.53 12.38
CA HIS A 61 -11.73 11.80 11.78
C HIS A 61 -12.34 11.59 10.38
N ASP A 62 -11.67 10.82 9.51
CA ASP A 62 -12.07 10.60 8.12
C ASP A 62 -12.81 9.27 7.91
N LEU A 63 -13.11 8.54 9.01
CA LEU A 63 -13.68 7.19 8.91
C LEU A 63 -14.98 7.18 8.11
N ASN A 64 -15.93 8.05 8.44
CA ASN A 64 -17.22 8.09 7.78
C ASN A 64 -17.08 8.40 6.27
N PHE A 65 -16.22 9.33 5.92
CA PHE A 65 -15.93 9.66 4.52
C PHE A 65 -15.46 8.42 3.75
N HIS A 66 -14.55 7.63 4.32
CA HIS A 66 -14.04 6.43 3.65
C HIS A 66 -15.05 5.26 3.63
N LEU A 67 -15.91 5.14 4.65
CA LEU A 67 -17.01 4.16 4.61
C LEU A 67 -18.02 4.52 3.52
N TYR A 68 -18.37 5.81 3.38
CA TYR A 68 -19.22 6.27 2.28
C TYR A 68 -18.58 6.03 0.90
N ARG A 69 -17.27 6.23 0.76
CA ARG A 69 -16.56 5.91 -0.48
C ARG A 69 -16.68 4.43 -0.84
N ILE A 70 -16.53 3.52 0.13
CA ILE A 70 -16.67 2.08 -0.10
C ILE A 70 -18.08 1.74 -0.61
N GLU A 71 -19.12 2.29 0.02
CA GLU A 71 -20.51 2.08 -0.45
C GLU A 71 -20.74 2.66 -1.84
N ALA A 72 -20.24 3.85 -2.08
CA ALA A 72 -20.39 4.53 -3.36
C ALA A 72 -19.67 3.80 -4.51
N ILE A 73 -18.48 3.27 -4.26
CA ILE A 73 -17.77 2.42 -5.24
C ILE A 73 -18.56 1.13 -5.51
N LYS A 74 -19.10 0.47 -4.46
CA LYS A 74 -19.95 -0.72 -4.61
C LYS A 74 -21.15 -0.42 -5.51
N GLU A 75 -21.87 0.67 -5.25
CA GLU A 75 -23.07 1.06 -6.04
C GLU A 75 -22.72 1.37 -7.49
N ALA A 76 -21.63 2.11 -7.72
CA ALA A 76 -21.14 2.40 -9.05
C ALA A 76 -20.73 1.14 -9.82
N LEU A 77 -20.06 0.17 -9.16
CA LEU A 77 -19.71 -1.11 -9.75
C LEU A 77 -20.95 -1.93 -10.10
N GLN A 78 -21.98 -1.96 -9.24
CA GLN A 78 -23.24 -2.65 -9.50
C GLN A 78 -24.03 -2.01 -10.67
N ALA A 79 -23.84 -0.71 -10.88
CA ALA A 79 -24.38 -0.01 -12.05
C ALA A 79 -23.52 -0.14 -13.32
N GLY A 80 -22.43 -0.94 -13.29
CA GLY A 80 -21.57 -1.19 -14.44
C GLY A 80 -20.51 -0.11 -14.70
N GLN A 81 -20.29 0.82 -13.78
CA GLN A 81 -19.26 1.86 -13.94
C GLN A 81 -17.86 1.30 -13.58
N ILE A 82 -17.03 1.04 -14.59
CA ILE A 82 -15.64 0.57 -14.43
C ILE A 82 -14.74 1.29 -15.45
N PRO A 83 -13.74 2.07 -15.03
CA PRO A 83 -13.46 2.49 -13.65
C PRO A 83 -14.49 3.47 -13.10
N VAL A 84 -14.66 3.48 -11.78
CA VAL A 84 -15.55 4.43 -11.11
C VAL A 84 -14.95 5.83 -11.26
N ARG A 85 -15.78 6.80 -11.66
CA ARG A 85 -15.36 8.22 -11.88
C ARG A 85 -16.13 9.17 -10.99
N MET A 86 -17.43 9.02 -10.99
CA MET A 86 -18.34 9.87 -10.24
C MET A 86 -19.42 8.99 -9.59
N PRO A 87 -19.23 8.60 -8.32
CA PRO A 87 -20.31 7.96 -7.58
C PRO A 87 -21.54 8.85 -7.50
N PHE A 88 -22.63 8.39 -8.09
CA PHE A 88 -23.85 9.17 -8.25
C PHE A 88 -24.77 9.16 -7.03
N SER A 89 -24.55 8.30 -6.06
CA SER A 89 -25.32 8.27 -4.80
C SER A 89 -25.01 9.42 -3.85
N TRP A 90 -23.94 10.19 -4.12
CA TRP A 90 -23.55 11.33 -3.30
C TRP A 90 -24.35 12.58 -3.67
N ASN A 91 -24.43 13.53 -2.72
CA ASN A 91 -25.09 14.84 -2.91
C ASN A 91 -26.52 14.70 -3.43
N ASN A 92 -27.32 13.83 -2.82
CA ASN A 92 -28.73 13.60 -3.20
C ASN A 92 -28.90 13.18 -4.68
N GLY A 93 -27.96 12.42 -5.23
CA GLY A 93 -28.04 11.93 -6.61
C GLY A 93 -27.29 12.79 -7.66
N TYR A 94 -26.75 13.94 -7.27
CA TYR A 94 -25.94 14.77 -8.18
C TYR A 94 -24.53 14.22 -8.43
N GLY A 95 -24.08 13.29 -7.59
CA GLY A 95 -22.76 12.71 -7.68
C GLY A 95 -21.67 13.55 -7.01
N TYR A 96 -20.49 12.94 -6.92
CA TYR A 96 -19.29 13.59 -6.39
C TYR A 96 -18.04 13.04 -7.08
N ALA A 97 -17.22 13.90 -7.65
CA ALA A 97 -16.07 13.52 -8.47
C ALA A 97 -14.85 13.06 -7.65
N VAL A 98 -15.06 12.51 -6.44
CA VAL A 98 -13.98 12.09 -5.54
C VAL A 98 -13.06 11.06 -6.18
N SER A 99 -13.59 10.15 -6.99
CA SER A 99 -12.82 9.09 -7.64
C SER A 99 -11.89 9.59 -8.76
N ILE A 100 -12.08 10.82 -9.22
CA ILE A 100 -11.19 11.50 -10.17
C ILE A 100 -9.97 12.06 -9.43
N PHE A 101 -10.20 12.66 -8.24
CA PHE A 101 -9.16 13.39 -7.50
C PHE A 101 -8.46 12.55 -6.43
N TYR A 102 -9.04 11.43 -6.04
CA TYR A 102 -8.52 10.58 -4.98
C TYR A 102 -8.35 9.14 -5.47
N GLY A 103 -7.12 8.64 -5.47
CA GLY A 103 -6.83 7.27 -5.85
C GLY A 103 -7.65 6.26 -5.02
N GLU A 104 -8.24 5.29 -5.69
CA GLU A 104 -9.20 4.39 -5.03
C GLU A 104 -9.06 2.93 -5.44
N LEU A 105 -8.05 2.58 -6.26
CA LEU A 105 -7.92 1.22 -6.78
C LEU A 105 -7.98 0.16 -5.67
N LEU A 106 -7.36 0.43 -4.52
CA LEU A 106 -7.36 -0.52 -3.40
C LEU A 106 -8.69 -0.53 -2.63
N LEU A 107 -9.52 0.53 -2.73
CA LEU A 107 -10.86 0.55 -2.14
C LEU A 107 -11.87 -0.33 -2.91
N TYR A 108 -11.55 -0.76 -4.12
CA TYR A 108 -12.33 -1.80 -4.81
C TYR A 108 -12.36 -3.10 -4.01
N ILE A 109 -11.31 -3.42 -3.24
CA ILE A 109 -11.28 -4.63 -2.40
C ILE A 109 -12.42 -4.63 -1.37
N PRO A 110 -12.55 -3.64 -0.47
CA PRO A 110 -13.68 -3.61 0.46
C PRO A 110 -15.03 -3.38 -0.24
N ALA A 111 -15.09 -2.69 -1.38
CA ALA A 111 -16.33 -2.56 -2.16
C ALA A 111 -16.80 -3.91 -2.73
N LEU A 112 -15.90 -4.74 -3.23
CA LEU A 112 -16.21 -6.12 -3.66
C LEU A 112 -16.66 -6.99 -2.48
N LEU A 113 -16.03 -6.86 -1.30
CA LEU A 113 -16.49 -7.52 -0.09
C LEU A 113 -17.92 -7.10 0.26
N ARG A 114 -18.29 -5.84 0.03
CA ARG A 114 -19.68 -5.38 0.19
C ARG A 114 -20.64 -6.02 -0.79
N ILE A 115 -20.25 -6.20 -2.04
CA ILE A 115 -21.07 -6.85 -3.08
C ILE A 115 -21.37 -8.31 -2.69
N ILE A 116 -20.42 -9.03 -2.12
CA ILE A 116 -20.61 -10.41 -1.66
C ILE A 116 -21.29 -10.55 -0.28
N GLY A 117 -21.77 -9.44 0.31
CA GLY A 117 -22.65 -9.45 1.48
C GLY A 117 -22.00 -9.12 2.83
N PHE A 118 -20.70 -8.76 2.89
CA PHE A 118 -20.11 -8.30 4.14
C PHE A 118 -20.71 -6.93 4.56
N SER A 119 -20.81 -6.65 5.86
CA SER A 119 -21.13 -5.32 6.34
C SER A 119 -19.99 -4.33 6.01
N VAL A 120 -20.27 -3.05 5.84
CA VAL A 120 -19.24 -2.04 5.53
C VAL A 120 -18.15 -2.00 6.59
N GLN A 121 -18.52 -2.18 7.87
CA GLN A 121 -17.55 -2.26 8.96
C GLN A 121 -16.60 -3.46 8.82
N ASN A 122 -17.15 -4.64 8.48
CA ASN A 122 -16.33 -5.83 8.31
C ASN A 122 -15.45 -5.75 7.06
N ALA A 123 -15.99 -5.24 5.95
CA ALA A 123 -15.22 -5.00 4.74
C ALA A 123 -14.04 -4.04 5.00
N TYR A 124 -14.29 -2.95 5.75
CA TYR A 124 -13.24 -2.03 6.16
C TYR A 124 -12.18 -2.68 7.08
N LYS A 125 -12.60 -3.46 8.09
CA LYS A 125 -11.67 -4.16 9.00
C LYS A 125 -10.78 -5.15 8.25
N ILE A 126 -11.36 -5.92 7.32
CA ILE A 126 -10.61 -6.86 6.47
C ILE A 126 -9.62 -6.09 5.59
N PHE A 127 -10.04 -4.97 5.02
CA PHE A 127 -9.18 -4.11 4.23
C PHE A 127 -7.98 -3.60 5.05
N VAL A 128 -8.21 -3.03 6.24
CA VAL A 128 -7.12 -2.53 7.10
C VAL A 128 -6.17 -3.65 7.51
N LEU A 129 -6.70 -4.84 7.84
CA LEU A 129 -5.88 -6.02 8.10
C LEU A 129 -4.99 -6.37 6.90
N GLY A 130 -5.57 -6.38 5.70
CA GLY A 130 -4.83 -6.63 4.46
C GLY A 130 -3.73 -5.60 4.21
N ILE A 131 -4.01 -4.31 4.44
CA ILE A 131 -3.01 -3.25 4.32
C ILE A 131 -1.92 -3.36 5.39
N ASN A 132 -2.25 -3.69 6.63
CA ASN A 132 -1.26 -3.95 7.68
C ASN A 132 -0.33 -5.11 7.30
N LEU A 133 -0.89 -6.19 6.79
CA LEU A 133 -0.13 -7.32 6.30
C LEU A 133 0.78 -6.93 5.14
N LEU A 134 0.24 -6.25 4.12
CA LEU A 134 1.00 -5.76 2.97
C LEU A 134 2.14 -4.85 3.42
N THR A 135 1.88 -3.89 4.32
CA THR A 135 2.90 -2.98 4.86
C THR A 135 4.03 -3.74 5.56
N CYS A 136 3.67 -4.73 6.38
CA CYS A 136 4.66 -5.54 7.10
C CYS A 136 5.53 -6.35 6.13
N LEU A 137 4.91 -6.98 5.13
CA LEU A 137 5.61 -7.79 4.13
C LEU A 137 6.54 -6.95 3.25
N THR A 138 6.07 -5.82 2.75
CA THR A 138 6.88 -4.92 1.91
C THR A 138 8.03 -4.31 2.69
N ALA A 139 7.77 -3.81 3.91
CA ALA A 139 8.80 -3.25 4.77
C ALA A 139 9.87 -4.29 5.12
N TYR A 140 9.47 -5.48 5.59
CA TYR A 140 10.43 -6.54 5.91
C TYR A 140 11.22 -6.98 4.68
N TYR A 141 10.54 -7.24 3.56
CA TYR A 141 11.21 -7.67 2.32
C TYR A 141 12.25 -6.66 1.84
N CYS A 142 11.87 -5.39 1.75
CA CYS A 142 12.75 -4.33 1.26
C CYS A 142 13.94 -4.12 2.20
N LEU A 143 13.69 -4.04 3.51
CA LEU A 143 14.75 -3.90 4.51
C LEU A 143 15.69 -5.09 4.53
N GLN A 144 15.19 -6.33 4.39
CA GLN A 144 16.03 -7.51 4.30
C GLN A 144 16.94 -7.47 3.08
N LYS A 145 16.43 -7.02 1.94
CA LYS A 145 17.22 -6.89 0.71
C LYS A 145 18.29 -5.80 0.81
N MET A 146 17.98 -4.70 1.50
CA MET A 146 18.92 -3.57 1.67
C MET A 146 19.96 -3.84 2.75
N LEU A 147 19.55 -4.39 3.90
CA LEU A 147 20.41 -4.58 5.06
C LEU A 147 21.14 -5.95 5.08
N LYS A 148 20.67 -6.92 4.29
CA LYS A 148 21.17 -8.30 4.18
C LYS A 148 21.10 -9.11 5.50
N TYR A 149 20.65 -8.52 6.60
CA TYR A 149 20.52 -9.14 7.93
C TYR A 149 19.06 -9.22 8.36
N SER A 150 18.51 -10.42 8.46
CA SER A 150 17.09 -10.63 8.80
C SER A 150 16.67 -10.02 10.14
N ARG A 151 17.54 -10.06 11.17
CA ARG A 151 17.23 -9.45 12.48
C ARG A 151 17.20 -7.93 12.43
N ALA A 152 18.10 -7.29 11.67
CA ALA A 152 18.10 -5.84 11.47
C ALA A 152 16.87 -5.41 10.67
N ALA A 153 16.56 -6.14 9.60
CA ALA A 153 15.35 -5.90 8.80
C ALA A 153 14.07 -6.01 9.63
N LEU A 154 14.01 -7.02 10.52
CA LEU A 154 12.87 -7.21 11.40
C LEU A 154 12.71 -6.06 12.41
N ARG A 155 13.81 -5.59 13.02
CA ARG A 155 13.79 -4.41 13.91
C ARG A 155 13.30 -3.16 13.17
N GLY A 156 13.82 -2.90 11.97
CA GLY A 156 13.36 -1.80 11.12
C GLY A 156 11.87 -1.92 10.74
N CYS A 157 11.41 -3.14 10.46
CA CYS A 157 10.00 -3.41 10.19
C CYS A 157 9.12 -3.10 11.41
N VAL A 158 9.54 -3.49 12.62
CA VAL A 158 8.83 -3.18 13.88
C VAL A 158 8.70 -1.66 14.05
N VAL A 159 9.81 -0.93 13.91
CA VAL A 159 9.82 0.54 14.01
C VAL A 159 8.88 1.17 12.99
N TYR A 160 8.92 0.68 11.74
CA TYR A 160 8.06 1.18 10.67
C TYR A 160 6.58 0.93 10.94
N MET A 161 6.21 -0.30 11.32
CA MET A 161 4.83 -0.72 11.58
C MET A 161 4.22 -0.02 12.79
N LEU A 162 5.02 0.19 13.84
CA LEU A 162 4.56 0.78 15.11
C LEU A 162 4.90 2.27 15.23
N SER A 163 5.30 2.92 14.13
CA SER A 163 5.56 4.36 14.18
C SER A 163 4.30 5.12 14.64
N PRO A 164 4.42 6.09 15.57
CA PRO A 164 3.27 6.84 16.10
C PRO A 164 2.44 7.51 15.01
N TYR A 165 3.09 8.04 13.98
CA TYR A 165 2.40 8.65 12.85
C TYR A 165 1.52 7.64 12.10
N ARG A 166 2.05 6.45 11.82
CA ARG A 166 1.27 5.40 11.14
C ARG A 166 0.07 4.94 11.95
N LEU A 167 0.27 4.72 13.26
CA LEU A 167 -0.82 4.33 14.16
C LEU A 167 -1.88 5.44 14.30
N SER A 168 -1.45 6.70 14.30
CA SER A 168 -2.36 7.85 14.26
C SER A 168 -3.17 7.88 12.95
N CYS A 169 -2.54 7.64 11.81
CA CYS A 169 -3.25 7.55 10.52
C CYS A 169 -4.27 6.41 10.49
N LEU A 170 -3.97 5.28 11.14
CA LEU A 170 -4.86 4.12 11.18
C LEU A 170 -6.08 4.32 12.10
N PHE A 171 -5.87 4.83 13.30
CA PHE A 171 -6.88 4.74 14.37
C PHE A 171 -7.44 6.08 14.83
N LEU A 172 -6.62 7.14 14.80
CA LEU A 172 -7.09 8.47 15.22
C LEU A 172 -7.67 9.24 14.03
N ARG A 173 -6.96 9.27 12.91
CA ARG A 173 -7.38 9.99 11.72
C ARG A 173 -8.24 9.14 10.79
N ALA A 174 -8.02 7.84 10.74
CA ALA A 174 -8.57 6.91 9.75
C ALA A 174 -8.30 7.39 8.30
N SER A 175 -7.10 7.95 8.07
CA SER A 175 -6.68 8.49 6.77
C SER A 175 -6.25 7.36 5.83
N VAL A 176 -7.23 6.71 5.23
CA VAL A 176 -7.09 5.51 4.40
C VAL A 176 -6.01 5.68 3.32
N GLY A 177 -6.00 6.80 2.63
CA GLY A 177 -5.01 7.05 1.58
C GLY A 177 -3.57 7.06 2.10
N GLU A 178 -3.33 7.74 3.23
CA GLU A 178 -1.99 7.87 3.81
C GLU A 178 -1.43 6.52 4.28
N TYR A 179 -2.19 5.79 5.14
CA TYR A 179 -1.66 4.52 5.66
C TYR A 179 -1.57 3.44 4.58
N THR A 180 -2.37 3.54 3.53
CA THR A 180 -2.27 2.65 2.36
C THR A 180 -1.03 2.98 1.54
N ALA A 181 -0.75 4.27 1.29
CA ALA A 181 0.47 4.72 0.62
C ALA A 181 1.74 4.25 1.35
N MET A 182 1.71 4.22 2.69
CA MET A 182 2.84 3.71 3.50
C MET A 182 3.16 2.24 3.22
N ALA A 183 2.23 1.43 2.74
CA ALA A 183 2.51 0.06 2.35
C ALA A 183 3.45 -0.05 1.13
N PHE A 184 3.51 1.00 0.32
CA PHE A 184 4.28 1.03 -0.93
C PHE A 184 5.58 1.85 -0.83
N LEU A 185 5.72 2.74 0.15
CA LEU A 185 6.94 3.52 0.37
C LEU A 185 8.21 2.67 0.44
N PRO A 186 8.25 1.53 1.15
CA PRO A 186 9.44 0.69 1.19
C PRO A 186 9.90 0.23 -0.20
N LEU A 187 8.96 -0.02 -1.12
CA LEU A 187 9.28 -0.43 -2.49
C LEU A 187 9.93 0.69 -3.29
N VAL A 188 9.49 1.94 -3.10
CA VAL A 188 10.11 3.13 -3.73
C VAL A 188 11.57 3.25 -3.27
N PHE A 189 11.80 3.21 -1.95
CA PHE A 189 13.15 3.30 -1.40
C PHE A 189 14.04 2.14 -1.82
N TYR A 190 13.52 0.92 -1.84
CA TYR A 190 14.26 -0.24 -2.31
C TYR A 190 14.60 -0.15 -3.80
N GLY A 191 13.65 0.28 -4.64
CA GLY A 191 13.88 0.49 -6.06
C GLY A 191 14.96 1.55 -6.32
N LEU A 192 14.90 2.67 -5.59
CA LEU A 192 15.90 3.72 -5.66
C LEU A 192 17.29 3.22 -5.17
N TYR A 193 17.31 2.47 -4.06
CA TYR A 193 18.53 1.82 -3.58
C TYR A 193 19.15 0.92 -4.66
N ARG A 194 18.38 0.07 -5.32
CA ARG A 194 18.87 -0.81 -6.41
C ARG A 194 19.48 0.00 -7.55
N ILE A 195 18.87 1.12 -7.93
CA ILE A 195 19.37 1.98 -9.01
C ILE A 195 20.68 2.66 -8.63
N LEU A 196 20.81 3.13 -7.37
CA LEU A 196 21.93 3.94 -6.91
C LEU A 196 23.05 3.12 -6.25
N SER A 197 22.80 1.87 -5.85
CA SER A 197 23.80 1.03 -5.18
C SER A 197 24.91 0.57 -6.13
N ASP A 198 26.14 0.57 -5.61
CA ASP A 198 27.30 0.00 -6.29
C ASP A 198 27.33 -1.53 -6.18
N GLU A 199 26.51 -2.11 -5.30
CA GLU A 199 26.39 -3.56 -5.08
C GLU A 199 25.43 -4.24 -6.07
N THR A 200 24.75 -3.48 -6.92
CA THR A 200 23.79 -4.04 -7.90
C THR A 200 24.54 -4.78 -9.00
N ASP A 201 24.24 -6.06 -9.15
CA ASP A 201 24.77 -6.88 -10.23
C ASP A 201 24.00 -6.59 -11.53
N TRP A 202 24.48 -5.63 -12.26
CA TRP A 202 23.86 -5.13 -13.50
C TRP A 202 23.82 -6.15 -14.64
N GLN A 203 24.56 -7.23 -14.56
CA GLN A 203 24.54 -8.29 -15.57
C GLN A 203 23.45 -9.31 -15.28
N LYS A 204 23.25 -9.66 -14.01
CA LYS A 204 22.31 -10.69 -13.57
C LYS A 204 20.93 -10.14 -13.23
N GLU A 205 20.87 -8.92 -12.69
CA GLU A 205 19.60 -8.34 -12.27
C GLU A 205 18.84 -7.72 -13.43
N LYS A 206 17.62 -8.23 -13.64
CA LYS A 206 16.67 -7.71 -14.61
C LYS A 206 15.60 -6.86 -13.90
N MET A 207 15.00 -5.92 -14.63
CA MET A 207 13.88 -5.08 -14.14
C MET A 207 14.20 -4.38 -12.81
N ILE A 208 15.40 -3.77 -12.71
CA ILE A 208 15.89 -3.06 -11.53
C ILE A 208 14.91 -1.95 -11.11
N TRP A 209 14.27 -1.29 -12.08
CA TRP A 209 13.27 -0.25 -11.94
C TRP A 209 11.92 -0.72 -11.35
N LEU A 210 11.59 -2.02 -11.44
CA LEU A 210 10.25 -2.55 -11.14
C LEU A 210 9.76 -2.27 -9.72
N PRO A 211 10.54 -2.45 -8.64
CA PRO A 211 10.08 -2.13 -7.30
C PRO A 211 9.65 -0.67 -7.16
N MET A 212 10.36 0.24 -7.84
CA MET A 212 10.03 1.66 -7.83
C MET A 212 8.71 1.95 -8.55
N VAL A 213 8.47 1.30 -9.68
CA VAL A 213 7.19 1.40 -10.42
C VAL A 213 6.03 0.90 -9.58
N VAL A 214 6.15 -0.29 -8.99
CA VAL A 214 5.10 -0.85 -8.12
C VAL A 214 4.86 0.06 -6.91
N GLY A 215 5.93 0.56 -6.30
CA GLY A 215 5.86 1.48 -5.18
C GLY A 215 5.10 2.77 -5.53
N TYR A 216 5.54 3.47 -6.56
CA TYR A 216 4.89 4.72 -6.97
C TYR A 216 3.46 4.51 -7.48
N SER A 217 3.19 3.45 -8.25
CA SER A 217 1.83 3.15 -8.70
C SER A 217 0.89 2.91 -7.52
N GLY A 218 1.35 2.16 -6.50
CA GLY A 218 0.56 1.97 -5.28
C GLY A 218 0.31 3.28 -4.52
N ILE A 219 1.30 4.19 -4.46
CA ILE A 219 1.15 5.48 -3.79
C ILE A 219 0.19 6.39 -4.57
N VAL A 220 0.33 6.49 -5.90
CA VAL A 220 -0.57 7.28 -6.77
C VAL A 220 -2.01 6.83 -6.59
N GLN A 221 -2.25 5.52 -6.57
CA GLN A 221 -3.58 4.93 -6.40
C GLN A 221 -4.08 4.92 -4.95
N SER A 222 -3.32 5.47 -4.02
CA SER A 222 -3.70 5.58 -2.60
C SER A 222 -3.84 7.04 -2.17
N HIS A 223 -2.80 7.87 -2.37
CA HIS A 223 -2.75 9.24 -1.85
C HIS A 223 -1.81 10.14 -2.66
N VAL A 224 -2.37 11.05 -3.42
CA VAL A 224 -1.64 11.92 -4.35
C VAL A 224 -0.60 12.80 -3.62
N ILE A 225 -0.95 13.36 -2.46
CA ILE A 225 -0.01 14.20 -1.68
C ILE A 225 1.20 13.37 -1.22
N SER A 226 0.99 12.12 -0.76
CA SER A 226 2.11 11.22 -0.42
C SER A 226 2.97 10.92 -1.64
N CYS A 227 2.39 10.85 -2.85
CA CYS A 227 3.15 10.68 -4.08
C CYS A 227 4.06 11.88 -4.36
N VAL A 228 3.54 13.09 -4.20
CA VAL A 228 4.33 14.33 -4.36
C VAL A 228 5.47 14.37 -3.36
N ILE A 229 5.20 14.10 -2.07
CA ILE A 229 6.22 14.05 -1.01
C ILE A 229 7.30 13.01 -1.33
N ALA A 230 6.90 11.78 -1.71
CA ALA A 230 7.84 10.73 -2.10
C ALA A 230 8.68 11.15 -3.32
N GLY A 231 8.08 11.86 -4.28
CA GLY A 231 8.76 12.43 -5.45
C GLY A 231 9.82 13.45 -5.06
N ILE A 232 9.49 14.39 -4.16
CA ILE A 232 10.44 15.38 -3.64
C ILE A 232 11.61 14.68 -2.94
N PHE A 233 11.36 13.71 -2.05
CA PHE A 233 12.45 12.97 -1.40
C PHE A 233 13.29 12.18 -2.38
N THR A 234 12.68 11.55 -3.40
CA THR A 234 13.41 10.87 -4.46
C THR A 234 14.32 11.84 -5.22
N ALA A 235 13.81 13.02 -5.59
CA ALA A 235 14.58 14.04 -6.27
C ALA A 235 15.75 14.54 -5.40
N LEU A 236 15.52 14.77 -4.11
CA LEU A 236 16.57 15.18 -3.17
C LEU A 236 17.67 14.12 -3.04
N ILE A 237 17.30 12.84 -2.93
CA ILE A 237 18.29 11.74 -2.88
C ILE A 237 19.07 11.67 -4.20
N CYS A 238 18.39 11.80 -5.33
CA CYS A 238 19.04 11.85 -6.64
C CYS A 238 20.00 13.04 -6.77
N LEU A 239 19.63 14.20 -6.24
CA LEU A 239 20.50 15.40 -6.23
C LEU A 239 21.74 15.17 -5.37
N VAL A 240 21.59 14.65 -4.16
CA VAL A 240 22.73 14.32 -3.27
C VAL A 240 23.64 13.29 -3.92
N MET A 241 23.07 12.32 -4.64
CA MET A 241 23.82 11.25 -5.31
C MET A 241 24.01 11.51 -6.81
N ILE A 242 23.99 12.77 -7.25
CA ILE A 242 24.00 13.15 -8.68
C ILE A 242 25.18 12.54 -9.45
N ARG A 243 26.36 12.45 -8.82
CA ARG A 243 27.55 11.82 -9.43
C ARG A 243 27.31 10.38 -9.86
N LYS A 244 26.46 9.63 -9.15
CA LYS A 244 26.11 8.25 -9.51
C LYS A 244 25.17 8.19 -10.71
N LEU A 245 24.36 9.21 -10.92
CA LEU A 245 23.42 9.31 -12.06
C LEU A 245 24.10 9.68 -13.37
N PHE A 246 25.33 10.22 -13.38
CA PHE A 246 26.10 10.39 -14.61
C PHE A 246 26.40 9.07 -15.32
N TRP A 247 26.29 7.94 -14.65
CA TRP A 247 26.31 6.65 -15.32
C TRP A 247 24.97 6.43 -16.04
N LEU A 248 25.01 6.53 -17.36
CA LEU A 248 23.85 6.52 -18.26
C LEU A 248 22.88 5.34 -17.99
N ARG A 249 23.40 4.19 -17.56
CA ARG A 249 22.57 3.01 -17.26
C ARG A 249 21.66 3.27 -16.07
N ARG A 250 22.14 3.91 -14.99
CA ARG A 250 21.32 4.26 -13.81
C ARG A 250 20.26 5.28 -14.16
N LEU A 251 20.64 6.30 -14.93
CA LEU A 251 19.68 7.30 -15.41
C LEU A 251 18.58 6.65 -16.26
N LYS A 252 18.93 5.73 -17.17
CA LYS A 252 17.94 4.99 -17.96
C LYS A 252 16.97 4.20 -17.10
N GLU A 253 17.42 3.52 -16.05
CA GLU A 253 16.52 2.78 -15.15
C GLU A 253 15.61 3.71 -14.32
N LEU A 254 16.10 4.87 -13.91
CA LEU A 254 15.29 5.88 -13.24
C LEU A 254 14.21 6.45 -14.18
N VAL A 255 14.59 6.78 -15.41
CA VAL A 255 13.64 7.26 -16.44
C VAL A 255 12.60 6.18 -16.77
N LYS A 256 13.01 4.92 -16.90
CA LYS A 256 12.06 3.80 -17.07
C LYS A 256 11.09 3.71 -15.90
N ALA A 257 11.58 3.83 -14.66
CA ALA A 257 10.72 3.81 -13.48
C ALA A 257 9.64 4.89 -13.56
N GLY A 258 10.00 6.12 -13.90
CA GLY A 258 9.06 7.22 -14.10
C GLY A 258 8.08 6.95 -15.24
N ALA A 259 8.59 6.60 -16.43
CA ALA A 259 7.78 6.36 -17.62
C ALA A 259 6.76 5.23 -17.40
N PHE A 260 7.19 4.08 -16.87
CA PHE A 260 6.27 2.97 -16.60
C PHE A 260 5.27 3.28 -15.47
N THR A 261 5.66 4.09 -14.47
CA THR A 261 4.71 4.57 -13.45
C THR A 261 3.61 5.41 -14.08
N ILE A 262 3.96 6.38 -14.93
CA ILE A 262 3.00 7.22 -15.65
C ILE A 262 2.12 6.34 -16.56
N LEU A 263 2.71 5.44 -17.34
CA LEU A 263 1.99 4.59 -18.28
C LEU A 263 0.96 3.69 -17.57
N LEU A 264 1.34 3.05 -16.46
CA LEU A 264 0.43 2.18 -15.70
C LEU A 264 -0.71 2.94 -15.03
N ASN A 265 -0.51 4.22 -14.73
CA ASN A 265 -1.50 5.06 -14.05
C ASN A 265 -2.16 6.09 -14.97
N CYS A 266 -1.93 6.03 -16.30
CA CYS A 266 -2.49 7.01 -17.23
C CYS A 266 -4.03 7.06 -17.18
N TRP A 267 -4.69 5.92 -16.97
CA TRP A 267 -6.14 5.82 -16.82
C TRP A 267 -6.70 6.66 -15.65
N TYR A 268 -5.90 6.92 -14.62
CA TYR A 268 -6.21 7.78 -13.48
C TYR A 268 -5.65 9.19 -13.68
N LEU A 269 -4.37 9.30 -14.09
CA LEU A 269 -3.66 10.58 -14.19
C LEU A 269 -4.22 11.48 -15.30
N VAL A 270 -4.67 10.91 -16.42
CA VAL A 270 -5.21 11.72 -17.53
C VAL A 270 -6.50 12.44 -17.10
N PRO A 271 -7.55 11.76 -16.59
CA PRO A 271 -8.72 12.47 -16.09
C PRO A 271 -8.42 13.43 -14.95
N PHE A 272 -7.52 13.04 -14.01
CA PHE A 272 -7.11 13.91 -12.91
C PHE A 272 -6.54 15.24 -13.42
N LEU A 273 -5.61 15.21 -14.37
CA LEU A 273 -4.99 16.42 -14.93
C LEU A 273 -5.96 17.23 -15.77
N ASP A 274 -6.84 16.57 -16.51
CA ASP A 274 -7.85 17.25 -17.34
C ASP A 274 -8.83 18.05 -16.49
N TYR A 275 -9.38 17.43 -15.44
CA TYR A 275 -10.28 18.11 -14.52
C TYR A 275 -9.58 19.22 -13.69
N MET A 276 -8.33 18.99 -13.28
CA MET A 276 -7.52 20.04 -12.63
C MET A 276 -7.34 21.26 -13.55
N ARG A 277 -7.09 21.03 -14.85
CA ARG A 277 -6.90 22.10 -15.84
C ARG A 277 -8.18 22.90 -16.07
N LEU A 278 -9.34 22.26 -16.02
CA LEU A 278 -10.65 22.90 -16.21
C LEU A 278 -11.08 23.74 -15.00
N GLY A 279 -10.36 23.70 -13.90
CA GLY A 279 -10.66 24.51 -12.72
C GLY A 279 -11.89 24.06 -11.93
N TYR A 280 -12.29 22.80 -12.05
CA TYR A 280 -13.38 22.19 -11.27
C TYR A 280 -12.92 21.67 -9.90
N VAL A 281 -11.96 22.35 -9.27
CA VAL A 281 -11.42 22.00 -7.96
C VAL A 281 -11.69 23.12 -6.97
#